data_469e11f1ea056b11cefc41e018388dff
#
_entry.id   469e11f1ea056b11cefc41e018388dff
#
_cell.length_a   1.000
_cell.length_b   1.000
_cell.length_c   1.000
_cell.angle_alpha   90.00
_cell.angle_beta   90.00
_cell.angle_gamma   90.00
#
_symmetry.space_group_name_H-M   'P 1'
#
loop_
_entity.id
_entity.type
_entity.pdbx_description
1 polymer ?
#
loop_
_entity_poly.entity_id
_entity_poly.type
_entity_poly.pdbx_seq_one_letter_code
_entity_poly.pdbx_strand_id
1 'polypeptide(L)'
;MLTEDGKHLYVSYDEYHNLIEKLALKVYQSGWEFDTILCLARGGMRPGDILSRIFDKPLAIMSTSSYRANAGTQQGNLDIARYITTPKGEIAGKVLLVDDLADSGHTLKAVIESLKTNYAPITELRSAVIWTKQLSTFTPDYSVEYLPTNPWIHQPFESYDSMRPAQLLDKWKL
;
A
#
# COMPACT_ATOMS: atom_id res chain seq x y z
N MET A 1 -17.19 -1.81 7.18
CA MET A 1 -18.64 -1.79 6.78
C MET A 1 -18.88 -0.63 5.85
N LEU A 2 -19.46 -0.87 4.66
CA LEU A 2 -19.83 0.19 3.70
C LEU A 2 -21.12 0.88 4.18
N THR A 3 -21.15 2.22 4.11
CA THR A 3 -22.36 2.99 4.45
C THR A 3 -23.45 2.80 3.40
N GLU A 4 -24.71 3.05 3.77
CA GLU A 4 -25.88 2.88 2.86
C GLU A 4 -25.80 3.78 1.62
N ASP A 5 -25.20 4.96 1.73
CA ASP A 5 -24.96 5.88 0.62
C ASP A 5 -23.76 5.51 -0.26
N GLY A 6 -23.02 4.45 0.11
CA GLY A 6 -21.85 3.94 -0.61
C GLY A 6 -20.62 4.85 -0.60
N LYS A 7 -20.62 5.92 0.23
CA LYS A 7 -19.55 6.93 0.21
C LYS A 7 -18.40 6.64 1.18
N HIS A 8 -18.64 5.83 2.21
CA HIS A 8 -17.65 5.55 3.25
C HIS A 8 -17.56 4.06 3.52
N LEU A 9 -16.35 3.54 3.56
CA LEU A 9 -16.02 2.17 3.96
C LEU A 9 -15.22 2.21 5.26
N TYR A 10 -15.83 1.79 6.36
CA TYR A 10 -15.15 1.67 7.66
C TYR A 10 -14.57 0.28 7.82
N VAL A 11 -13.30 0.21 8.19
CA VAL A 11 -12.54 -1.03 8.35
C VAL A 11 -11.99 -1.09 9.78
N SER A 12 -12.30 -2.16 10.50
CA SER A 12 -11.71 -2.44 11.82
C SER A 12 -10.30 -3.00 11.71
N TYR A 13 -9.55 -3.06 12.83
CA TYR A 13 -8.23 -3.70 12.86
C TYR A 13 -8.30 -5.18 12.48
N ASP A 14 -9.30 -5.91 12.97
CA ASP A 14 -9.47 -7.33 12.67
C ASP A 14 -9.78 -7.54 11.18
N GLU A 15 -10.70 -6.76 10.62
CA GLU A 15 -11.00 -6.79 9.17
C GLU A 15 -9.77 -6.48 8.34
N TYR A 16 -8.97 -5.47 8.76
CA TYR A 16 -7.76 -5.07 8.05
C TYR A 16 -6.72 -6.20 8.03
N HIS A 17 -6.48 -6.87 9.17
CA HIS A 17 -5.57 -8.00 9.26
C HIS A 17 -6.07 -9.18 8.43
N ASN A 18 -7.36 -9.52 8.50
CA ASN A 18 -7.96 -10.57 7.68
C ASN A 18 -7.80 -10.31 6.17
N LEU A 19 -7.88 -9.05 5.75
CA LEU A 19 -7.65 -8.67 4.36
C LEU A 19 -6.18 -8.88 3.95
N ILE A 20 -5.22 -8.57 4.82
CA ILE A 20 -3.80 -8.84 4.55
C ILE A 20 -3.54 -10.35 4.42
N GLU A 21 -4.13 -11.17 5.29
CA GLU A 21 -4.03 -12.64 5.18
C GLU A 21 -4.62 -13.16 3.86
N LYS A 22 -5.77 -12.65 3.44
CA LYS A 22 -6.35 -12.96 2.12
C LYS A 22 -5.44 -12.55 0.96
N LEU A 23 -4.74 -11.41 1.10
CA LEU A 23 -3.75 -10.98 0.10
C LEU A 23 -2.59 -11.97 0.03
N ALA A 24 -2.07 -12.40 1.19
CA ALA A 24 -1.04 -13.43 1.25
C ALA A 24 -1.48 -14.72 0.55
N LEU A 25 -2.71 -15.19 0.82
CA LEU A 25 -3.24 -16.38 0.16
C LEU A 25 -3.36 -16.22 -1.36
N LYS A 26 -3.80 -15.06 -1.85
CA LYS A 26 -3.86 -14.80 -3.30
C LYS A 26 -2.49 -14.86 -3.96
N VAL A 27 -1.48 -14.27 -3.33
CA VAL A 27 -0.09 -14.33 -3.82
C VAL A 27 0.42 -15.76 -3.81
N TYR A 28 0.24 -16.49 -2.71
CA TYR A 28 0.66 -17.88 -2.56
C TYR A 28 0.00 -18.82 -3.60
N GLN A 29 -1.32 -18.70 -3.78
CA GLN A 29 -2.09 -19.53 -4.72
C GLN A 29 -1.73 -19.28 -6.18
N SER A 30 -1.11 -18.15 -6.50
CA SER A 30 -0.61 -17.87 -7.86
C SER A 30 0.57 -18.75 -8.25
N GLY A 31 1.26 -19.38 -7.29
CA GLY A 31 2.48 -20.14 -7.49
C GLY A 31 3.69 -19.30 -7.89
N TRP A 32 3.55 -17.96 -7.89
CA TRP A 32 4.67 -17.10 -8.21
C TRP A 32 5.58 -16.90 -6.99
N GLU A 33 6.84 -17.21 -7.14
CA GLU A 33 7.86 -17.01 -6.12
C GLU A 33 8.61 -15.69 -6.35
N PHE A 34 8.97 -15.03 -5.26
CA PHE A 34 9.69 -13.76 -5.26
C PHE A 34 10.79 -13.73 -4.19
N ASP A 35 11.72 -12.81 -4.36
CA ASP A 35 12.92 -12.72 -3.52
C ASP A 35 12.78 -11.67 -2.42
N THR A 36 12.07 -10.58 -2.70
CA THR A 36 11.96 -9.41 -1.80
C THR A 36 10.58 -8.80 -1.88
N ILE A 37 10.09 -8.30 -0.75
CA ILE A 37 8.93 -7.43 -0.67
C ILE A 37 9.42 -5.98 -0.63
N LEU A 38 8.88 -5.15 -1.53
CA LEU A 38 9.08 -3.71 -1.53
C LEU A 38 7.77 -3.02 -1.13
N CYS A 39 7.72 -2.43 0.06
CA CYS A 39 6.53 -1.68 0.47
C CYS A 39 6.66 -0.18 0.18
N LEU A 40 5.56 0.44 -0.23
CA LEU A 40 5.46 1.88 -0.36
C LEU A 40 5.09 2.51 0.99
N ALA A 41 5.92 3.37 1.49
CA ALA A 41 5.61 4.10 2.71
C ALA A 41 4.69 5.30 2.37
N ARG A 42 3.62 5.48 3.16
CA ARG A 42 3.30 4.80 4.42
C ARG A 42 2.25 3.67 4.26
N GLY A 43 1.36 3.74 3.26
CA GLY A 43 0.22 2.83 3.10
C GLY A 43 0.62 1.36 3.08
N GLY A 44 1.61 1.03 2.26
CA GLY A 44 2.11 -0.33 2.09
C GLY A 44 2.92 -0.91 3.27
N MET A 45 3.27 -0.09 4.29
CA MET A 45 4.14 -0.56 5.38
C MET A 45 3.50 -1.66 6.22
N ARG A 46 2.21 -1.54 6.55
CA ARG A 46 1.52 -2.54 7.36
C ARG A 46 1.32 -3.87 6.63
N PRO A 47 0.75 -3.86 5.42
CA PRO A 47 0.65 -5.10 4.66
C PRO A 47 2.03 -5.66 4.31
N GLY A 48 3.01 -4.81 3.98
CA GLY A 48 4.37 -5.23 3.67
C GLY A 48 5.06 -5.93 4.83
N ASP A 49 4.97 -5.41 6.06
CA ASP A 49 5.52 -6.06 7.26
C ASP A 49 4.90 -7.44 7.48
N ILE A 50 3.58 -7.54 7.46
CA ILE A 50 2.88 -8.81 7.70
C ILE A 50 3.20 -9.83 6.60
N LEU A 51 3.18 -9.42 5.34
CA LEU A 51 3.53 -10.30 4.21
C LEU A 51 4.99 -10.77 4.31
N SER A 52 5.93 -9.90 4.70
CA SER A 52 7.33 -10.27 4.84
C SER A 52 7.55 -11.37 5.89
N ARG A 53 6.78 -11.34 6.97
CA ARG A 53 6.79 -12.37 8.01
C ARG A 53 6.16 -13.68 7.54
N ILE A 54 4.99 -13.60 6.87
CA ILE A 54 4.27 -14.80 6.37
C ILE A 54 5.10 -15.54 5.33
N PHE A 55 5.76 -14.82 4.42
CA PHE A 55 6.56 -15.42 3.34
C PHE A 55 8.03 -15.64 3.70
N ASP A 56 8.46 -15.19 4.88
CA ASP A 56 9.87 -15.21 5.31
C ASP A 56 10.80 -14.56 4.25
N LYS A 57 10.42 -13.36 3.80
CA LYS A 57 11.14 -12.60 2.77
C LYS A 57 11.66 -11.27 3.31
N PRO A 58 12.82 -10.80 2.82
CA PRO A 58 13.34 -9.48 3.16
C PRO A 58 12.33 -8.39 2.82
N LEU A 59 12.23 -7.38 3.70
CA LEU A 59 11.40 -6.20 3.50
C LEU A 59 12.27 -5.02 3.08
N ALA A 60 11.99 -4.46 1.92
CA ALA A 60 12.52 -3.21 1.45
C ALA A 60 11.46 -2.11 1.52
N ILE A 61 11.88 -0.86 1.66
CA ILE A 61 10.99 0.30 1.82
C ILE A 61 11.36 1.38 0.83
N MET A 62 10.35 1.91 0.13
CA MET A 62 10.45 3.10 -0.72
C MET A 62 9.41 4.12 -0.30
N SER A 63 9.82 5.35 -0.04
CA SER A 63 8.89 6.43 0.27
C SER A 63 8.31 7.01 -1.01
N THR A 64 6.99 7.22 -0.98
CA THR A 64 6.29 8.03 -1.97
C THR A 64 5.49 9.11 -1.25
N SER A 65 5.44 10.30 -1.81
CA SER A 65 4.59 11.36 -1.29
C SER A 65 3.81 11.98 -2.43
N SER A 66 2.49 11.88 -2.35
CA SER A 66 1.62 12.67 -3.21
C SER A 66 1.24 13.95 -2.45
N TYR A 67 1.72 15.10 -2.93
CA TYR A 67 1.26 16.37 -2.39
C TYR A 67 -0.23 16.54 -2.70
N ARG A 68 -1.07 16.34 -1.71
CA ARG A 68 -2.46 16.81 -1.77
C ARG A 68 -2.42 18.32 -1.47
N ALA A 69 -2.25 19.13 -2.51
CA ALA A 69 -2.45 20.57 -2.37
C ALA A 69 -3.92 20.82 -2.02
N ASN A 70 -4.14 21.46 -0.87
CA ASN A 70 -5.40 22.00 -0.37
C ASN A 70 -6.68 21.34 -0.91
N ALA A 71 -7.34 20.55 -0.05
CA ALA A 71 -8.73 20.11 -0.20
C ALA A 71 -9.09 19.33 -1.49
N GLY A 72 -8.26 18.42 -1.94
CA GLY A 72 -8.78 17.28 -2.73
C GLY A 72 -9.04 17.49 -4.22
N THR A 73 -8.66 18.60 -4.86
CA THR A 73 -9.07 18.91 -6.24
C THR A 73 -7.96 19.09 -7.27
N GLN A 74 -6.71 19.09 -6.88
CA GLN A 74 -5.58 19.12 -7.85
C GLN A 74 -4.61 17.98 -7.57
N GLN A 75 -4.31 17.20 -8.62
CA GLN A 75 -3.23 16.22 -8.64
C GLN A 75 -1.91 16.98 -8.41
N GLY A 76 -1.36 16.85 -7.19
CA GLY A 76 -0.05 17.39 -6.89
C GLY A 76 1.04 16.50 -7.51
N ASN A 77 2.26 17.03 -7.61
CA ASN A 77 3.42 16.27 -8.04
C ASN A 77 3.61 15.05 -7.13
N LEU A 78 3.80 13.89 -7.74
CA LEU A 78 4.17 12.67 -7.03
C LEU A 78 5.68 12.65 -6.87
N ASP A 79 6.16 12.74 -5.62
CA ASP A 79 7.56 12.54 -5.30
C ASP A 79 7.81 11.06 -4.99
N ILE A 80 8.72 10.45 -5.72
CA ILE A 80 9.19 9.09 -5.52
C ILE A 80 10.62 9.17 -4.97
N ALA A 81 10.87 8.52 -3.83
CA ALA A 81 12.20 8.50 -3.25
C ALA A 81 13.21 7.87 -4.22
N ARG A 82 14.37 8.52 -4.35
CA ARG A 82 15.44 8.05 -5.22
C ARG A 82 16.07 6.74 -4.72
N TYR A 83 16.02 6.48 -3.43
CA TYR A 83 16.70 5.34 -2.81
C TYR A 83 15.69 4.43 -2.13
N ILE A 84 15.97 3.13 -2.23
CA ILE A 84 15.25 2.06 -1.54
C ILE A 84 16.10 1.62 -0.35
N THR A 85 15.48 1.57 0.84
CA THR A 85 16.10 0.97 2.01
C THR A 85 15.91 -0.54 1.96
N THR A 86 17.00 -1.30 1.96
CA THR A 86 17.00 -2.76 1.96
C THR A 86 17.88 -3.30 3.08
N PRO A 87 17.62 -4.51 3.62
CA PRO A 87 18.49 -5.12 4.62
C PRO A 87 19.80 -5.66 4.04
N LYS A 88 19.89 -5.89 2.74
CA LYS A 88 21.06 -6.49 2.07
C LYS A 88 21.28 -5.86 0.69
N GLY A 89 22.28 -4.99 0.59
CA GLY A 89 22.75 -4.46 -0.70
C GLY A 89 21.68 -3.79 -1.54
N GLU A 90 21.74 -3.95 -2.85
CA GLU A 90 20.78 -3.42 -3.81
C GLU A 90 19.58 -4.36 -3.97
N ILE A 91 18.41 -3.80 -4.21
CA ILE A 91 17.22 -4.60 -4.52
C ILE A 91 17.37 -5.28 -5.87
N ALA A 92 17.12 -6.59 -5.93
CA ALA A 92 17.34 -7.40 -7.12
C ALA A 92 16.38 -8.59 -7.19
N GLY A 93 16.36 -9.26 -8.35
CA GLY A 93 15.55 -10.45 -8.57
C GLY A 93 14.07 -10.15 -8.74
N LYS A 94 13.22 -11.06 -8.26
CA LYS A 94 11.76 -10.93 -8.35
C LYS A 94 11.24 -10.17 -7.12
N VAL A 95 10.50 -9.09 -7.36
CA VAL A 95 10.06 -8.17 -6.31
C VAL A 95 8.53 -8.10 -6.26
N LEU A 96 7.96 -8.29 -5.07
CA LEU A 96 6.56 -8.02 -4.78
C LEU A 96 6.43 -6.58 -4.27
N LEU A 97 5.87 -5.70 -5.09
CA LEU A 97 5.56 -4.30 -4.72
C LEU A 97 4.23 -4.26 -3.97
N VAL A 98 4.25 -3.75 -2.74
CA VAL A 98 3.08 -3.74 -1.84
C VAL A 98 2.67 -2.33 -1.49
N ASP A 99 1.38 -2.04 -1.67
CA ASP A 99 0.71 -0.85 -1.14
C ASP A 99 -0.64 -1.25 -0.52
N ASP A 100 -1.33 -0.32 0.13
CA ASP A 100 -2.65 -0.59 0.70
C ASP A 100 -3.77 -0.49 -0.35
N LEU A 101 -3.68 0.46 -1.27
CA LEU A 101 -4.76 0.87 -2.13
C LEU A 101 -4.29 1.30 -3.52
N ALA A 102 -4.95 0.79 -4.56
CA ALA A 102 -4.94 1.38 -5.90
C ALA A 102 -6.17 2.30 -6.06
N ASP A 103 -6.03 3.57 -5.67
CA ASP A 103 -7.09 4.59 -5.81
C ASP A 103 -7.23 5.02 -7.27
N SER A 104 -6.44 5.99 -7.72
CA SER A 104 -6.33 6.34 -9.15
C SER A 104 -5.36 5.45 -9.91
N GLY A 105 -4.51 4.72 -9.22
CA GLY A 105 -3.45 3.89 -9.78
C GLY A 105 -2.19 4.63 -10.24
N HIS A 106 -2.18 5.96 -10.21
CA HIS A 106 -1.05 6.76 -10.70
C HIS A 106 0.25 6.51 -9.92
N THR A 107 0.17 6.39 -8.60
CA THR A 107 1.35 6.13 -7.75
C THR A 107 1.99 4.80 -8.13
N LEU A 108 1.21 3.73 -8.17
CA LEU A 108 1.72 2.39 -8.52
C LEU A 108 2.33 2.38 -9.92
N LYS A 109 1.65 2.97 -10.89
CA LYS A 109 2.16 3.07 -12.27
C LYS A 109 3.49 3.80 -12.34
N ALA A 110 3.58 4.99 -11.73
CA ALA A 110 4.80 5.79 -11.74
C ALA A 110 5.96 5.11 -10.99
N VAL A 111 5.67 4.45 -9.86
CA VAL A 111 6.68 3.67 -9.12
C VAL A 111 7.19 2.51 -9.95
N ILE A 112 6.32 1.75 -10.60
CA ILE A 112 6.71 0.62 -11.45
C ILE A 112 7.58 1.09 -12.62
N GLU A 113 7.23 2.20 -13.26
CA GLU A 113 8.03 2.80 -14.33
C GLU A 113 9.40 3.25 -13.82
N SER A 114 9.44 3.89 -12.64
CA SER A 114 10.69 4.30 -11.98
C SER A 114 11.57 3.10 -11.62
N LEU A 115 10.99 2.03 -11.08
CA LEU A 115 11.73 0.82 -10.73
C LEU A 115 12.33 0.16 -11.96
N LYS A 116 11.57 0.02 -13.05
CA LYS A 116 12.05 -0.55 -14.32
C LYS A 116 13.18 0.28 -14.95
N THR A 117 13.15 1.59 -14.74
CA THR A 117 14.14 2.49 -15.33
C THR A 117 15.43 2.55 -14.52
N ASN A 118 15.32 2.59 -13.18
CA ASN A 118 16.43 2.93 -12.32
C ASN A 118 17.04 1.74 -11.56
N TYR A 119 16.38 0.57 -11.57
CA TYR A 119 16.79 -0.61 -10.80
C TYR A 119 16.91 -1.83 -11.70
N ALA A 120 17.93 -1.80 -12.58
CA ALA A 120 18.20 -2.87 -13.56
C ALA A 120 18.31 -4.30 -12.96
N PRO A 121 18.78 -4.51 -11.70
CA PRO A 121 18.83 -5.83 -11.10
C PRO A 121 17.44 -6.45 -10.79
N ILE A 122 16.35 -5.68 -10.83
CA ILE A 122 14.98 -6.24 -10.71
C ILE A 122 14.63 -6.96 -12.02
N THR A 123 14.41 -8.25 -11.94
CA THR A 123 14.11 -9.11 -13.12
C THR A 123 12.61 -9.26 -13.39
N GLU A 124 11.81 -9.26 -12.34
CA GLU A 124 10.35 -9.34 -12.42
C GLU A 124 9.74 -8.53 -11.27
N LEU A 125 8.66 -7.83 -11.58
CA LEU A 125 7.94 -7.01 -10.61
C LEU A 125 6.46 -7.32 -10.70
N ARG A 126 5.84 -7.69 -9.57
CA ARG A 126 4.39 -7.79 -9.42
C ARG A 126 3.90 -6.94 -8.27
N SER A 127 2.69 -6.44 -8.40
CA SER A 127 2.04 -5.52 -7.46
C SER A 127 0.95 -6.19 -6.67
N ALA A 128 0.85 -5.87 -5.38
CA ALA A 128 -0.14 -6.39 -4.46
C ALA A 128 -0.74 -5.26 -3.61
N VAL A 129 -2.07 -5.18 -3.58
CA VAL A 129 -2.82 -4.22 -2.78
C VAL A 129 -4.01 -4.87 -2.08
N ILE A 130 -4.51 -4.24 -1.02
CA ILE A 130 -5.72 -4.70 -0.36
C ILE A 130 -6.93 -4.31 -1.21
N TRP A 131 -7.03 -3.04 -1.61
CA TRP A 131 -8.17 -2.52 -2.37
C TRP A 131 -7.77 -1.98 -3.74
N THR A 132 -8.66 -2.18 -4.70
CA THR A 132 -8.62 -1.51 -6.01
C THR A 132 -9.95 -0.82 -6.23
N LYS A 133 -9.93 0.48 -6.48
CA LYS A 133 -11.14 1.25 -6.81
C LYS A 133 -11.43 1.23 -8.31
N GLN A 134 -12.70 1.40 -8.67
CA GLN A 134 -13.14 1.48 -10.07
C GLN A 134 -12.42 2.59 -10.86
N LEU A 135 -12.07 3.71 -10.19
CA LEU A 135 -11.35 4.81 -10.85
C LEU A 135 -9.88 4.52 -11.15
N SER A 136 -9.34 3.39 -10.63
CA SER A 136 -7.94 3.06 -10.87
C SER A 136 -7.68 2.80 -12.35
N THR A 137 -6.72 3.54 -12.91
CA THR A 137 -6.20 3.33 -14.27
C THR A 137 -5.11 2.26 -14.32
N PHE A 138 -4.80 1.67 -13.19
CA PHE A 138 -3.83 0.59 -13.04
C PHE A 138 -4.50 -0.62 -12.39
N THR A 139 -4.27 -1.81 -12.97
CA THR A 139 -4.75 -3.06 -12.42
C THR A 139 -3.58 -3.76 -11.72
N PRO A 140 -3.58 -3.85 -10.38
CA PRO A 140 -2.57 -4.62 -9.64
C PRO A 140 -2.61 -6.11 -9.99
N ASP A 141 -1.46 -6.79 -9.92
CA ASP A 141 -1.39 -8.24 -10.16
C ASP A 141 -2.19 -9.00 -9.10
N TYR A 142 -2.19 -8.50 -7.88
CA TYR A 142 -2.95 -9.07 -6.76
C TYR A 142 -3.75 -7.97 -6.06
N SER A 143 -5.04 -8.19 -5.92
CA SER A 143 -5.95 -7.32 -5.14
C SER A 143 -6.96 -8.17 -4.38
N VAL A 144 -7.28 -7.81 -3.13
CA VAL A 144 -8.24 -8.58 -2.33
C VAL A 144 -9.65 -8.16 -2.68
N GLU A 145 -9.93 -6.86 -2.63
CA GLU A 145 -11.26 -6.32 -2.87
C GLU A 145 -11.26 -5.30 -4.00
N TYR A 146 -12.22 -5.45 -4.91
CA TYR A 146 -12.54 -4.45 -5.90
C TYR A 146 -13.74 -3.64 -5.43
N LEU A 147 -13.60 -2.32 -5.40
CA LEU A 147 -14.65 -1.39 -5.01
C LEU A 147 -15.29 -0.76 -6.26
N PRO A 148 -16.52 -1.17 -6.62
CA PRO A 148 -17.21 -0.70 -7.82
C PRO A 148 -17.71 0.74 -7.69
N THR A 149 -17.68 1.28 -6.48
CA THR A 149 -17.85 2.69 -6.16
C THR A 149 -16.53 3.26 -5.65
N ASN A 150 -16.47 4.56 -5.39
CA ASN A 150 -15.25 5.20 -4.92
C ASN A 150 -15.40 5.70 -3.48
N PRO A 151 -15.66 4.81 -2.50
CA PRO A 151 -15.85 5.21 -1.13
C PRO A 151 -14.53 5.75 -0.55
N TRP A 152 -14.65 6.67 0.39
CA TRP A 152 -13.56 6.96 1.29
C TRP A 152 -13.34 5.76 2.21
N ILE A 153 -12.13 5.21 2.25
CA ILE A 153 -11.79 4.06 3.10
C ILE A 153 -11.23 4.59 4.41
N HIS A 154 -12.02 4.44 5.48
CA HIS A 154 -11.59 4.73 6.84
C HIS A 154 -10.81 3.53 7.39
N GLN A 155 -9.51 3.57 7.20
CA GLN A 155 -8.62 2.56 7.76
C GLN A 155 -8.53 2.70 9.28
N PRO A 156 -8.28 1.62 10.03
CA PRO A 156 -8.40 1.62 11.50
C PRO A 156 -7.43 2.57 12.20
N PHE A 157 -6.41 3.02 11.52
CA PHE A 157 -5.39 3.95 12.02
C PHE A 157 -5.53 5.38 11.47
N GLU A 158 -6.53 5.65 10.61
CA GLU A 158 -6.73 6.97 9.98
C GLU A 158 -6.92 8.08 11.02
N SER A 159 -7.51 7.77 12.18
CA SER A 159 -7.69 8.75 13.26
C SER A 159 -6.38 9.38 13.75
N TYR A 160 -5.26 8.66 13.62
CA TYR A 160 -3.94 9.17 13.99
C TYR A 160 -3.40 10.24 13.03
N ASP A 161 -3.94 10.38 11.83
CA ASP A 161 -3.52 11.42 10.90
C ASP A 161 -3.84 12.84 11.43
N SER A 162 -4.92 12.98 12.19
CA SER A 162 -5.35 14.24 12.80
C SER A 162 -5.06 14.34 14.32
N MET A 163 -4.79 13.21 14.97
CA MET A 163 -4.53 13.17 16.42
C MET A 163 -3.15 13.72 16.77
N ARG A 164 -3.08 14.53 17.80
CA ARG A 164 -1.82 15.13 18.28
C ARG A 164 -1.54 14.70 19.72
N PRO A 165 -0.27 14.75 20.20
CA PRO A 165 0.09 14.30 21.56
C PRO A 165 -0.76 14.92 22.67
N ALA A 166 -1.12 16.22 22.57
CA ALA A 166 -1.98 16.87 23.56
C ALA A 166 -3.37 16.19 23.70
N GLN A 167 -3.95 15.76 22.58
CA GLN A 167 -5.23 15.05 22.59
C GLN A 167 -5.12 13.64 23.19
N LEU A 168 -3.92 13.02 23.13
CA LEU A 168 -3.66 11.76 23.83
C LEU A 168 -3.59 11.93 25.34
N LEU A 169 -3.02 13.04 25.82
CA LEU A 169 -3.04 13.37 27.26
C LEU A 169 -4.47 13.43 27.79
N ASP A 170 -5.36 14.13 27.08
CA ASP A 170 -6.77 14.24 27.44
C ASP A 170 -7.48 12.87 27.45
N LYS A 171 -7.21 12.06 26.41
CA LYS A 171 -7.79 10.73 26.27
C LYS A 171 -7.40 9.79 27.41
N TRP A 172 -6.15 9.83 27.84
CA TRP A 172 -5.61 8.94 28.87
C TRP A 172 -5.62 9.53 30.27
N LYS A 173 -6.04 10.80 30.41
CA LYS A 173 -6.09 11.52 31.71
C LYS A 173 -4.75 11.52 32.43
N LEU A 174 -3.65 11.71 31.67
CA LEU A 174 -2.28 11.78 32.17
C LEU A 174 -1.87 13.24 32.40
#